data_e82f9d47ab701c828449cb1d20ebaf51
#
_entry.id   e82f9d47ab701c828449cb1d20ebaf51
#
_cell.length_a   1.000
_cell.length_b   1.000
_cell.length_c   1.000
_cell.angle_alpha   90.00
_cell.angle_beta   90.00
_cell.angle_gamma   90.00
#
_symmetry.space_group_name_H-M   'P 1'
#
loop_
_entity.id
_entity.type
_entity.pdbx_description
1 polymer ?
#
loop_
_entity_poly.entity_id
_entity_poly.type
_entity_poly.pdbx_seq_one_letter_code
_entity_poly.pdbx_strand_id
1 'polypeptide(L)'
;MTIRAVLFDLDNTLTHRDQSIVAYSQHLADHYQHQLQQDERNLIQSIIRRIDHGGYPKKEYLTHPSIAASVAYALQQELSWNSLPDLDELSQFWFQQFGLSAVAMPGAKSLLTELKQRGYKLAVISNGGHATRLNILQGLGFSHYFDAIVSSGLLGISKPNSEIFLHTSRQLGVSAQHCLYVGDHPRNDIQGATDAGMTAIWLEGFHDAGEHRPINRIQNLAEIKQFL
;
A
#
# COMPACT_ATOMS: atom_id res chain seq x y z
N MET A 1 6.27 23.95 -15.42
CA MET A 1 7.22 22.85 -15.71
C MET A 1 6.42 21.71 -16.31
N THR A 2 6.95 20.99 -17.30
CA THR A 2 6.20 19.90 -17.94
C THR A 2 6.47 18.59 -17.19
N ILE A 3 5.43 17.96 -16.66
CA ILE A 3 5.51 16.63 -16.02
C ILE A 3 5.75 15.57 -17.11
N ARG A 4 6.64 14.63 -16.84
CA ARG A 4 7.02 13.50 -17.73
C ARG A 4 6.86 12.13 -17.06
N ALA A 5 6.86 12.09 -15.72
CA ALA A 5 6.64 10.89 -14.94
C ALA A 5 5.65 11.15 -13.81
N VAL A 6 4.82 10.15 -13.52
CA VAL A 6 3.91 10.15 -12.36
C VAL A 6 4.25 8.95 -11.49
N LEU A 7 4.59 9.22 -10.24
CA LEU A 7 4.99 8.23 -9.26
C LEU A 7 3.92 8.15 -8.18
N PHE A 8 3.67 6.97 -7.68
CA PHE A 8 2.61 6.71 -6.70
C PHE A 8 3.15 5.99 -5.48
N ASP A 9 2.61 6.31 -4.32
CA ASP A 9 2.56 5.34 -3.23
C ASP A 9 1.60 4.20 -3.58
N LEU A 10 1.59 3.14 -2.78
CA LEU A 10 0.76 1.96 -3.03
C LEU A 10 -0.41 1.87 -2.07
N ASP A 11 -0.16 1.72 -0.76
CA ASP A 11 -1.20 1.53 0.25
C ASP A 11 -1.99 2.83 0.47
N ASN A 12 -3.33 2.74 0.45
CA ASN A 12 -4.25 3.89 0.53
C ASN A 12 -4.07 4.95 -0.58
N THR A 13 -3.27 4.65 -1.60
CA THR A 13 -3.13 5.49 -2.80
C THR A 13 -3.63 4.76 -4.05
N LEU A 14 -3.04 3.62 -4.39
CA LEU A 14 -3.49 2.75 -5.49
C LEU A 14 -4.33 1.57 -4.99
N THR A 15 -4.11 1.13 -3.73
CA THR A 15 -4.95 0.16 -3.04
C THR A 15 -5.80 0.84 -1.97
N HIS A 16 -6.99 0.33 -1.75
CA HIS A 16 -7.81 0.66 -0.59
C HIS A 16 -7.56 -0.37 0.50
N ARG A 17 -6.65 -0.07 1.44
CA ARG A 17 -6.17 -1.07 2.40
C ARG A 17 -7.27 -1.66 3.27
N ASP A 18 -8.20 -0.85 3.78
CA ASP A 18 -9.29 -1.36 4.61
C ASP A 18 -10.23 -2.31 3.84
N GLN A 19 -10.56 -2.00 2.57
CA GLN A 19 -11.33 -2.91 1.74
C GLN A 19 -10.55 -4.18 1.39
N SER A 20 -9.23 -4.09 1.26
CA SER A 20 -8.36 -5.27 1.07
C SER A 20 -8.36 -6.17 2.31
N ILE A 21 -8.40 -5.58 3.52
CA ILE A 21 -8.56 -6.34 4.78
C ILE A 21 -9.91 -7.07 4.78
N VAL A 22 -11.00 -6.42 4.37
CA VAL A 22 -12.32 -7.07 4.27
C VAL A 22 -12.28 -8.25 3.30
N ALA A 23 -11.75 -8.05 2.09
CA ALA A 23 -11.63 -9.10 1.08
C ALA A 23 -10.75 -10.27 1.55
N TYR A 24 -9.62 -9.96 2.17
CA TYR A 24 -8.72 -10.98 2.74
C TYR A 24 -9.39 -11.75 3.89
N SER A 25 -10.10 -11.07 4.78
CA SER A 25 -10.80 -11.72 5.90
C SER A 25 -11.87 -12.69 5.43
N GLN A 26 -12.58 -12.34 4.35
CA GLN A 26 -13.53 -13.22 3.69
C GLN A 26 -12.81 -14.47 3.16
N HIS A 27 -11.71 -14.27 2.43
CA HIS A 27 -10.93 -15.35 1.85
C HIS A 27 -10.34 -16.28 2.93
N LEU A 28 -9.81 -15.72 4.02
CA LEU A 28 -9.29 -16.48 5.14
C LEU A 28 -10.38 -17.32 5.81
N ALA A 29 -11.53 -16.71 6.11
CA ALA A 29 -12.66 -17.42 6.72
C ALA A 29 -13.19 -18.55 5.83
N ASP A 30 -13.30 -18.33 4.52
CA ASP A 30 -13.72 -19.35 3.57
C ASP A 30 -12.70 -20.50 3.46
N HIS A 31 -11.39 -20.19 3.51
CA HIS A 31 -10.33 -21.18 3.46
C HIS A 31 -10.35 -22.10 4.70
N TYR A 32 -10.48 -21.50 5.88
CA TYR A 32 -10.46 -22.21 7.16
C TYR A 32 -11.85 -22.59 7.70
N GLN A 33 -12.92 -22.50 6.90
CA GLN A 33 -14.30 -22.73 7.33
C GLN A 33 -14.55 -24.05 8.06
N HIS A 34 -13.84 -25.13 7.68
CA HIS A 34 -13.97 -26.43 8.32
C HIS A 34 -13.13 -26.58 9.61
N GLN A 35 -12.22 -25.67 9.85
CA GLN A 35 -11.38 -25.63 11.05
C GLN A 35 -11.92 -24.63 12.08
N LEU A 36 -12.73 -23.66 11.68
CA LEU A 36 -13.43 -22.74 12.58
C LEU A 36 -14.70 -23.36 13.15
N GLN A 37 -15.03 -23.05 14.41
CA GLN A 37 -16.27 -23.50 15.06
C GLN A 37 -17.51 -22.75 14.53
N GLN A 38 -17.33 -21.53 14.07
CA GLN A 38 -18.38 -20.65 13.57
C GLN A 38 -17.82 -19.63 12.57
N ASP A 39 -18.71 -18.87 11.93
CA ASP A 39 -18.30 -17.75 11.08
C ASP A 39 -17.79 -16.57 11.92
N GLU A 40 -16.50 -16.32 11.87
CA GLU A 40 -15.83 -15.27 12.63
C GLU A 40 -15.24 -14.15 11.75
N ARG A 41 -15.75 -13.96 10.52
CA ARG A 41 -15.24 -12.94 9.57
C ARG A 41 -15.08 -11.55 10.18
N ASN A 42 -16.07 -11.11 10.97
CA ASN A 42 -16.03 -9.80 11.61
C ASN A 42 -14.93 -9.72 12.69
N LEU A 43 -14.70 -10.81 13.42
CA LEU A 43 -13.62 -10.88 14.41
C LEU A 43 -12.26 -10.88 13.72
N ILE A 44 -12.09 -11.66 12.65
CA ILE A 44 -10.88 -11.65 11.80
C ILE A 44 -10.57 -10.23 11.32
N GLN A 45 -11.55 -9.51 10.77
CA GLN A 45 -11.38 -8.11 10.33
C GLN A 45 -10.92 -7.20 11.48
N SER A 46 -11.53 -7.32 12.66
CA SER A 46 -11.20 -6.48 13.81
C SER A 46 -9.78 -6.74 14.32
N ILE A 47 -9.37 -8.01 14.37
CA ILE A 47 -8.00 -8.42 14.73
C ILE A 47 -6.99 -7.81 13.77
N ILE A 48 -7.24 -7.97 12.46
CA ILE A 48 -6.33 -7.45 11.43
C ILE A 48 -6.25 -5.93 11.50
N ARG A 49 -7.37 -5.21 11.56
CA ARG A 49 -7.39 -3.75 11.64
C ARG A 49 -6.64 -3.22 12.85
N ARG A 50 -6.80 -3.87 14.00
CA ARG A 50 -6.10 -3.50 15.24
C ARG A 50 -4.59 -3.60 15.09
N ILE A 51 -4.08 -4.68 14.50
CA ILE A 51 -2.64 -4.95 14.39
C ILE A 51 -2.03 -4.19 13.21
N ASP A 52 -2.67 -4.22 12.06
CA ASP A 52 -2.20 -3.62 10.82
C ASP A 52 -2.23 -2.09 10.85
N HIS A 53 -3.23 -1.52 11.49
CA HIS A 53 -3.39 -0.07 11.68
C HIS A 53 -3.17 0.74 10.38
N GLY A 54 -3.79 0.31 9.27
CA GLY A 54 -3.65 0.97 7.97
C GLY A 54 -2.27 0.83 7.31
N GLY A 55 -1.50 -0.19 7.69
CA GLY A 55 -0.13 -0.41 7.21
C GLY A 55 0.95 0.24 8.07
N TYR A 56 0.55 0.93 9.16
CA TYR A 56 1.43 1.61 10.12
C TYR A 56 1.23 1.04 11.53
N PRO A 57 1.66 -0.20 11.78
CA PRO A 57 1.38 -0.91 13.03
C PRO A 57 2.01 -0.19 14.20
N LYS A 58 1.28 -0.10 15.31
CA LYS A 58 1.84 0.38 16.57
C LYS A 58 2.66 -0.73 17.22
N LYS A 59 3.80 -0.38 17.81
CA LYS A 59 4.72 -1.34 18.44
C LYS A 59 4.04 -2.22 19.49
N GLU A 60 3.08 -1.67 20.23
CA GLU A 60 2.32 -2.37 21.27
C GLU A 60 1.45 -3.52 20.75
N TYR A 61 1.08 -3.51 19.46
CA TYR A 61 0.29 -4.58 18.82
C TYR A 61 1.14 -5.60 18.06
N LEU A 62 2.44 -5.30 17.88
CA LEU A 62 3.36 -6.22 17.23
C LEU A 62 3.94 -7.21 18.26
N THR A 63 3.32 -8.37 18.39
CA THR A 63 3.80 -9.46 19.25
C THR A 63 4.95 -10.24 18.62
N HIS A 64 5.12 -10.14 17.29
CA HIS A 64 6.11 -10.83 16.47
C HIS A 64 6.81 -9.84 15.52
N PRO A 65 7.92 -10.23 14.86
CA PRO A 65 8.71 -9.32 14.03
C PRO A 65 8.01 -8.75 12.79
N SER A 66 6.83 -9.26 12.42
CA SER A 66 6.06 -8.77 11.27
C SER A 66 4.58 -8.64 11.59
N ILE A 67 3.86 -7.83 10.79
CA ILE A 67 2.39 -7.76 10.82
C ILE A 67 1.80 -9.16 10.61
N ALA A 68 2.28 -9.89 9.60
CA ALA A 68 1.79 -11.22 9.26
C ALA A 68 1.85 -12.18 10.45
N ALA A 69 3.00 -12.29 11.10
CA ALA A 69 3.17 -13.17 12.25
C ALA A 69 2.39 -12.70 13.48
N SER A 70 2.27 -11.39 13.72
CA SER A 70 1.46 -10.85 14.80
C SER A 70 -0.04 -11.08 14.58
N VAL A 71 -0.51 -10.93 13.35
CA VAL A 71 -1.89 -11.27 12.95
C VAL A 71 -2.12 -12.77 13.11
N ALA A 72 -1.24 -13.62 12.57
CA ALA A 72 -1.35 -15.08 12.70
C ALA A 72 -1.45 -15.52 14.16
N TYR A 73 -0.59 -14.98 15.03
CA TYR A 73 -0.64 -15.26 16.46
C TYR A 73 -1.97 -14.82 17.10
N ALA A 74 -2.44 -13.62 16.80
CA ALA A 74 -3.72 -13.15 17.34
C ALA A 74 -4.92 -13.98 16.81
N LEU A 75 -4.91 -14.41 15.56
CA LEU A 75 -5.92 -15.31 15.00
C LEU A 75 -5.92 -16.67 15.73
N GLN A 76 -4.75 -17.22 16.05
CA GLN A 76 -4.65 -18.45 16.85
C GLN A 76 -5.26 -18.29 18.25
N GLN A 77 -5.04 -17.13 18.90
CA GLN A 77 -5.44 -16.90 20.29
C GLN A 77 -6.89 -16.47 20.45
N GLU A 78 -7.45 -15.79 19.45
CA GLU A 78 -8.73 -15.10 19.61
C GLU A 78 -9.88 -15.73 18.82
N LEU A 79 -9.61 -16.58 17.82
CA LEU A 79 -10.66 -17.30 17.08
C LEU A 79 -10.97 -18.66 17.74
N SER A 80 -12.19 -19.12 17.52
CA SER A 80 -12.69 -20.41 18.02
C SER A 80 -12.35 -21.53 17.00
N TRP A 81 -11.31 -22.30 17.27
CA TRP A 81 -10.85 -23.35 16.39
C TRP A 81 -11.34 -24.74 16.80
N ASN A 82 -11.77 -25.56 15.85
CA ASN A 82 -11.91 -27.02 16.01
C ASN A 82 -10.57 -27.71 15.80
N SER A 83 -9.77 -27.19 14.86
CA SER A 83 -8.42 -27.63 14.57
C SER A 83 -7.55 -26.41 14.37
N LEU A 84 -6.64 -26.17 15.29
CA LEU A 84 -5.79 -24.98 15.29
C LEU A 84 -4.71 -25.07 14.21
N PRO A 85 -4.66 -24.16 13.22
CA PRO A 85 -3.57 -24.11 12.25
C PRO A 85 -2.26 -23.66 12.91
N ASP A 86 -1.13 -24.10 12.34
CA ASP A 86 0.18 -23.63 12.80
C ASP A 86 0.39 -22.14 12.55
N LEU A 87 1.22 -21.49 13.40
CA LEU A 87 1.56 -20.07 13.26
C LEU A 87 2.19 -19.77 11.91
N ASP A 88 3.08 -20.65 11.45
CA ASP A 88 3.76 -20.49 10.17
C ASP A 88 2.77 -20.64 9.00
N GLU A 89 1.82 -21.58 9.10
CA GLU A 89 0.75 -21.74 8.10
C GLU A 89 -0.07 -20.47 7.93
N LEU A 90 -0.59 -19.89 9.02
CA LEU A 90 -1.34 -18.64 8.99
C LEU A 90 -0.51 -17.46 8.51
N SER A 91 0.78 -17.38 8.90
CA SER A 91 1.70 -16.36 8.45
C SER A 91 1.97 -16.48 6.94
N GLN A 92 2.19 -17.68 6.44
CA GLN A 92 2.39 -17.97 5.01
C GLN A 92 1.12 -17.64 4.20
N PHE A 93 -0.06 -17.98 4.73
CA PHE A 93 -1.32 -17.63 4.11
C PHE A 93 -1.45 -16.11 3.94
N TRP A 94 -1.05 -15.31 4.95
CA TRP A 94 -0.99 -13.86 4.82
C TRP A 94 -0.08 -13.42 3.66
N PHE A 95 1.17 -13.89 3.63
CA PHE A 95 2.12 -13.50 2.59
C PHE A 95 1.65 -13.86 1.17
N GLN A 96 0.97 -14.99 1.03
CA GLN A 96 0.47 -15.46 -0.27
C GLN A 96 -0.82 -14.77 -0.70
N GLN A 97 -1.75 -14.53 0.22
CA GLN A 97 -3.13 -14.20 -0.12
C GLN A 97 -3.52 -12.74 0.14
N PHE A 98 -2.86 -12.05 1.10
CA PHE A 98 -3.23 -10.66 1.39
C PHE A 98 -3.04 -9.75 0.17
N GLY A 99 -1.92 -9.87 -0.52
CA GLY A 99 -1.67 -9.10 -1.75
C GLY A 99 -2.64 -9.45 -2.88
N LEU A 100 -2.98 -10.74 -3.03
CA LEU A 100 -3.94 -11.20 -4.05
C LEU A 100 -5.38 -10.77 -3.74
N SER A 101 -5.69 -10.47 -2.47
CA SER A 101 -6.98 -9.93 -2.03
C SER A 101 -7.05 -8.40 -2.11
N ALA A 102 -6.04 -7.75 -2.71
CA ALA A 102 -5.97 -6.31 -2.80
C ALA A 102 -7.13 -5.71 -3.59
N VAL A 103 -7.73 -4.66 -3.04
CA VAL A 103 -8.82 -3.90 -3.66
C VAL A 103 -8.28 -2.57 -4.16
N ALA A 104 -8.55 -2.26 -5.43
CA ALA A 104 -8.08 -1.02 -6.05
C ALA A 104 -8.76 0.21 -5.45
N MET A 105 -8.00 1.31 -5.30
CA MET A 105 -8.59 2.62 -5.05
C MET A 105 -9.52 3.01 -6.20
N PRO A 106 -10.71 3.57 -5.91
CA PRO A 106 -11.62 4.03 -6.95
C PRO A 106 -10.93 4.93 -7.98
N GLY A 107 -11.09 4.61 -9.25
CA GLY A 107 -10.46 5.35 -10.35
C GLY A 107 -9.00 5.01 -10.66
N ALA A 108 -8.30 4.21 -9.84
CA ALA A 108 -6.88 3.90 -10.06
C ALA A 108 -6.62 3.27 -11.43
N LYS A 109 -7.37 2.23 -11.80
CA LYS A 109 -7.19 1.55 -13.09
C LYS A 109 -7.37 2.47 -14.30
N SER A 110 -8.43 3.28 -14.30
CA SER A 110 -8.70 4.22 -15.40
C SER A 110 -7.63 5.29 -15.51
N LEU A 111 -7.18 5.83 -14.35
CA LEU A 111 -6.08 6.80 -14.31
C LEU A 111 -4.78 6.22 -14.87
N LEU A 112 -4.35 5.04 -14.39
CA LEU A 112 -3.12 4.40 -14.86
C LEU A 112 -3.17 4.13 -16.38
N THR A 113 -4.32 3.66 -16.88
CA THR A 113 -4.52 3.43 -18.31
C THR A 113 -4.37 4.72 -19.11
N GLU A 114 -5.01 5.81 -18.67
CA GLU A 114 -4.93 7.12 -19.34
C GLU A 114 -3.50 7.68 -19.33
N LEU A 115 -2.82 7.62 -18.18
CA LEU A 115 -1.44 8.10 -18.07
C LEU A 115 -0.48 7.36 -19.00
N LYS A 116 -0.61 6.03 -19.11
CA LYS A 116 0.19 5.24 -20.07
C LYS A 116 -0.13 5.61 -21.52
N GLN A 117 -1.40 5.79 -21.87
CA GLN A 117 -1.80 6.21 -23.21
C GLN A 117 -1.25 7.60 -23.58
N ARG A 118 -1.13 8.50 -22.61
CA ARG A 118 -0.54 9.83 -22.77
C ARG A 118 1.00 9.82 -22.76
N GLY A 119 1.62 8.67 -22.59
CA GLY A 119 3.07 8.49 -22.67
C GLY A 119 3.85 8.84 -21.41
N TYR A 120 3.18 9.01 -20.25
CA TYR A 120 3.89 9.22 -18.99
C TYR A 120 4.65 7.97 -18.57
N LYS A 121 5.85 8.16 -17.99
CA LYS A 121 6.53 7.12 -17.24
C LYS A 121 5.85 6.95 -15.88
N LEU A 122 5.62 5.70 -15.46
CA LEU A 122 4.95 5.41 -14.20
C LEU A 122 5.84 4.60 -13.26
N ALA A 123 5.81 4.93 -11.97
CA ALA A 123 6.48 4.14 -10.95
C ALA A 123 5.68 4.03 -9.66
N VAL A 124 6.00 3.01 -8.86
CA VAL A 124 5.55 2.87 -7.47
C VAL A 124 6.75 3.03 -6.55
N ILE A 125 6.57 3.80 -5.46
CA ILE A 125 7.51 3.88 -4.32
C ILE A 125 6.73 3.56 -3.05
N SER A 126 7.04 2.43 -2.39
CA SER A 126 6.31 2.00 -1.20
C SER A 126 7.24 1.53 -0.08
N ASN A 127 6.93 1.90 1.16
CA ASN A 127 7.59 1.35 2.33
C ASN A 127 7.09 -0.08 2.60
N GLY A 128 8.00 -1.03 2.73
CA GLY A 128 7.70 -2.43 3.02
C GLY A 128 8.49 -3.44 2.19
N GLY A 129 8.23 -4.73 2.41
CA GLY A 129 8.92 -5.82 1.72
C GLY A 129 8.58 -5.88 0.23
N HIS A 130 9.58 -6.09 -0.62
CA HIS A 130 9.42 -6.02 -2.08
C HIS A 130 8.45 -7.08 -2.61
N ALA A 131 8.59 -8.33 -2.17
CA ALA A 131 7.70 -9.41 -2.59
C ALA A 131 6.22 -9.12 -2.28
N THR A 132 5.93 -8.55 -1.11
CA THR A 132 4.57 -8.15 -0.74
C THR A 132 4.02 -7.06 -1.67
N ARG A 133 4.85 -6.08 -2.06
CA ARG A 133 4.45 -5.01 -3.00
C ARG A 133 4.14 -5.56 -4.38
N LEU A 134 4.96 -6.51 -4.85
CA LEU A 134 4.71 -7.20 -6.13
C LEU A 134 3.40 -8.01 -6.09
N ASN A 135 3.13 -8.74 -5.01
CA ASN A 135 1.89 -9.50 -4.84
C ASN A 135 0.65 -8.59 -4.85
N ILE A 136 0.71 -7.43 -4.19
CA ILE A 136 -0.37 -6.44 -4.21
C ILE A 136 -0.62 -5.95 -5.65
N LEU A 137 0.43 -5.54 -6.37
CA LEU A 137 0.30 -5.08 -7.75
C LEU A 137 -0.19 -6.17 -8.70
N GLN A 138 0.17 -7.42 -8.44
CA GLN A 138 -0.34 -8.59 -9.17
C GLN A 138 -1.84 -8.79 -8.88
N GLY A 139 -2.25 -8.78 -7.61
CA GLY A 139 -3.66 -8.92 -7.22
C GLY A 139 -4.56 -7.84 -7.82
N LEU A 140 -4.06 -6.61 -7.90
CA LEU A 140 -4.74 -5.50 -8.59
C LEU A 140 -4.73 -5.63 -10.12
N GLY A 141 -3.88 -6.47 -10.70
CA GLY A 141 -3.62 -6.52 -12.14
C GLY A 141 -2.89 -5.27 -12.66
N PHE A 142 -2.10 -4.59 -11.83
CA PHE A 142 -1.49 -3.29 -12.15
C PHE A 142 0.00 -3.38 -12.53
N SER A 143 0.67 -4.52 -12.35
CA SER A 143 2.11 -4.67 -12.56
C SER A 143 2.59 -4.16 -13.93
N HIS A 144 1.78 -4.35 -14.97
CA HIS A 144 2.13 -3.99 -16.35
C HIS A 144 2.10 -2.49 -16.66
N TYR A 145 1.54 -1.66 -15.77
CA TYR A 145 1.52 -0.20 -15.96
C TYR A 145 2.87 0.46 -15.63
N PHE A 146 3.67 -0.13 -14.74
CA PHE A 146 4.81 0.54 -14.14
C PHE A 146 6.13 0.24 -14.87
N ASP A 147 6.87 1.31 -15.13
CA ASP A 147 8.24 1.25 -15.67
C ASP A 147 9.26 0.98 -14.55
N ALA A 148 8.91 1.28 -13.27
CA ALA A 148 9.71 0.96 -12.09
C ALA A 148 8.83 0.67 -10.86
N ILE A 149 9.23 -0.30 -10.04
CA ILE A 149 8.61 -0.63 -8.76
C ILE A 149 9.73 -0.64 -7.71
N VAL A 150 9.73 0.35 -6.83
CA VAL A 150 10.74 0.54 -5.79
C VAL A 150 10.10 0.37 -4.42
N SER A 151 10.70 -0.46 -3.59
CA SER A 151 10.29 -0.66 -2.20
C SER A 151 11.44 -0.41 -1.23
N SER A 152 11.13 0.04 -0.02
CA SER A 152 12.17 0.23 1.00
C SER A 152 12.88 -1.06 1.37
N GLY A 153 12.18 -2.20 1.32
CA GLY A 153 12.78 -3.51 1.61
C GLY A 153 13.78 -3.97 0.55
N LEU A 154 13.65 -3.52 -0.71
CA LEU A 154 14.63 -3.79 -1.76
C LEU A 154 15.83 -2.84 -1.70
N LEU A 155 15.55 -1.54 -1.50
CA LEU A 155 16.57 -0.50 -1.57
C LEU A 155 17.34 -0.31 -0.25
N GLY A 156 16.77 -0.76 0.89
CA GLY A 156 17.34 -0.48 2.21
C GLY A 156 17.10 0.94 2.71
N ILE A 157 16.33 1.76 1.97
CA ILE A 157 16.04 3.17 2.27
C ILE A 157 14.53 3.36 2.24
N SER A 158 13.97 4.01 3.28
CA SER A 158 12.54 4.22 3.42
C SER A 158 12.13 5.68 3.20
N LYS A 159 10.94 5.93 2.69
CA LYS A 159 10.30 7.24 2.76
C LYS A 159 10.20 7.67 4.24
N PRO A 160 10.43 8.94 4.60
CA PRO A 160 10.51 10.13 3.75
C PRO A 160 11.92 10.48 3.21
N ASN A 161 12.92 9.59 3.32
CA ASN A 161 14.25 9.90 2.80
C ASN A 161 14.17 10.21 1.29
N SER A 162 14.64 11.41 0.89
CA SER A 162 14.59 11.89 -0.50
C SER A 162 15.31 10.96 -1.47
N GLU A 163 16.29 10.18 -1.02
CA GLU A 163 17.08 9.29 -1.89
C GLU A 163 16.24 8.19 -2.55
N ILE A 164 15.18 7.67 -1.91
CA ILE A 164 14.32 6.66 -2.54
C ILE A 164 13.56 7.26 -3.75
N PHE A 165 13.13 8.52 -3.67
CA PHE A 165 12.47 9.25 -4.75
C PHE A 165 13.46 9.57 -5.88
N LEU A 166 14.64 10.06 -5.52
CA LEU A 166 15.72 10.38 -6.48
C LEU A 166 16.23 9.11 -7.19
N HIS A 167 16.37 7.99 -6.47
CA HIS A 167 16.69 6.69 -7.05
C HIS A 167 15.67 6.29 -8.13
N THR A 168 14.38 6.40 -7.80
CA THR A 168 13.31 6.03 -8.72
C THR A 168 13.26 6.95 -9.94
N SER A 169 13.45 8.26 -9.77
CA SER A 169 13.51 9.21 -10.90
C SER A 169 14.67 8.93 -11.85
N ARG A 170 15.86 8.58 -11.31
CA ARG A 170 17.00 8.13 -12.12
C ARG A 170 16.70 6.85 -12.88
N GLN A 171 16.05 5.88 -12.24
CA GLN A 171 15.66 4.62 -12.90
C GLN A 171 14.68 4.86 -14.06
N LEU A 172 13.79 5.85 -13.95
CA LEU A 172 12.89 6.25 -15.03
C LEU A 172 13.57 7.08 -16.12
N GLY A 173 14.81 7.58 -15.91
CA GLY A 173 15.48 8.51 -16.79
C GLY A 173 14.81 9.90 -16.85
N VAL A 174 14.15 10.32 -15.76
CA VAL A 174 13.42 11.59 -15.64
C VAL A 174 13.94 12.34 -14.42
N SER A 175 14.33 13.61 -14.59
CA SER A 175 14.78 14.42 -13.44
C SER A 175 13.60 14.74 -12.50
N ALA A 176 13.89 14.83 -11.20
CA ALA A 176 12.88 14.98 -10.14
C ALA A 176 11.89 16.13 -10.38
N GLN A 177 12.36 17.27 -10.88
CA GLN A 177 11.53 18.45 -11.22
C GLN A 177 10.46 18.19 -12.30
N HIS A 178 10.58 17.11 -13.08
CA HIS A 178 9.62 16.68 -14.09
C HIS A 178 8.80 15.46 -13.61
N CYS A 179 8.92 15.11 -12.33
CA CYS A 179 8.16 14.05 -11.68
C CYS A 179 7.06 14.65 -10.81
N LEU A 180 5.89 14.03 -10.90
CA LEU A 180 4.77 14.27 -10.00
C LEU A 180 4.64 13.03 -9.11
N TYR A 181 4.57 13.23 -7.80
CA TYR A 181 4.39 12.16 -6.83
C TYR A 181 3.02 12.28 -6.15
N VAL A 182 2.32 11.17 -5.99
CA VAL A 182 1.01 11.09 -5.34
C VAL A 182 1.07 10.09 -4.20
N GLY A 183 0.64 10.50 -3.01
CA GLY A 183 0.58 9.63 -1.84
C GLY A 183 -0.38 10.14 -0.78
N ASP A 184 -0.70 9.29 0.19
CA ASP A 184 -1.68 9.57 1.25
C ASP A 184 -1.05 10.08 2.56
N HIS A 185 0.27 9.87 2.75
CA HIS A 185 0.93 10.18 4.01
C HIS A 185 1.69 11.52 3.95
N PRO A 186 1.27 12.56 4.71
CA PRO A 186 1.84 13.92 4.63
C PRO A 186 3.37 13.97 4.80
N ARG A 187 3.92 13.19 5.73
CA ARG A 187 5.36 13.18 5.99
C ARG A 187 6.11 12.24 5.05
N ASN A 188 5.69 10.97 4.98
CA ASN A 188 6.44 9.97 4.22
C ASN A 188 6.42 10.26 2.72
N ASP A 189 5.26 10.65 2.20
CA ASP A 189 5.05 10.85 0.78
C ASP A 189 5.31 12.29 0.37
N ILE A 190 4.58 13.23 0.98
CA ILE A 190 4.55 14.60 0.48
C ILE A 190 5.82 15.35 0.85
N GLN A 191 6.22 15.31 2.12
CA GLN A 191 7.48 15.94 2.53
C GLN A 191 8.67 15.30 1.82
N GLY A 192 8.73 13.94 1.79
CA GLY A 192 9.85 13.23 1.16
C GLY A 192 9.98 13.50 -0.35
N ALA A 193 8.87 13.53 -1.09
CA ALA A 193 8.87 13.87 -2.51
C ALA A 193 9.22 15.35 -2.76
N THR A 194 8.73 16.26 -1.90
CA THR A 194 9.05 17.71 -1.97
C THR A 194 10.55 17.92 -1.72
N ASP A 195 11.13 17.27 -0.71
CA ASP A 195 12.57 17.35 -0.39
C ASP A 195 13.44 16.77 -1.52
N ALA A 196 12.89 15.85 -2.32
CA ALA A 196 13.51 15.33 -3.52
C ALA A 196 13.37 16.27 -4.76
N GLY A 197 12.66 17.41 -4.64
CA GLY A 197 12.42 18.35 -5.73
C GLY A 197 11.33 17.94 -6.71
N MET A 198 10.42 17.04 -6.31
CA MET A 198 9.25 16.63 -7.09
C MET A 198 8.04 17.52 -6.79
N THR A 199 7.08 17.57 -7.72
CA THR A 199 5.74 18.07 -7.42
C THR A 199 4.99 17.00 -6.64
N ALA A 200 4.69 17.26 -5.36
CA ALA A 200 3.99 16.31 -4.51
C ALA A 200 2.51 16.65 -4.36
N ILE A 201 1.64 15.63 -4.41
CA ILE A 201 0.19 15.74 -4.28
C ILE A 201 -0.29 14.81 -3.18
N TRP A 202 -0.98 15.37 -2.21
CA TRP A 202 -1.56 14.62 -1.10
C TRP A 202 -2.96 14.12 -1.43
N LEU A 203 -3.16 12.81 -1.39
CA LEU A 203 -4.48 12.20 -1.40
C LEU A 203 -5.02 12.19 0.03
N GLU A 204 -6.03 13.05 0.29
CA GLU A 204 -6.64 13.21 1.61
C GLU A 204 -7.50 12.01 2.01
N GLY A 205 -7.73 11.85 3.31
CA GLY A 205 -8.74 10.93 3.86
C GLY A 205 -8.17 9.74 4.65
N PHE A 206 -6.86 9.47 4.57
CA PHE A 206 -6.24 8.32 5.25
C PHE A 206 -5.33 8.72 6.41
N HIS A 207 -4.66 9.86 6.31
CA HIS A 207 -3.79 10.40 7.37
C HIS A 207 -4.13 11.84 7.68
N ASP A 208 -3.97 12.22 8.96
CA ASP A 208 -4.09 13.62 9.37
C ASP A 208 -2.78 14.36 9.10
N ALA A 209 -2.87 15.50 8.45
CA ALA A 209 -1.73 16.39 8.21
C ALA A 209 -1.44 17.33 9.37
N GLY A 210 -2.29 17.38 10.39
CA GLY A 210 -2.20 18.33 11.48
C GLY A 210 -2.31 19.78 10.99
N GLU A 211 -1.47 20.67 11.56
CA GLU A 211 -1.45 22.11 11.19
C GLU A 211 -0.79 22.36 9.83
N HIS A 212 0.05 21.45 9.32
CA HIS A 212 0.84 21.62 8.10
C HIS A 212 0.23 20.88 6.92
N ARG A 213 -0.96 21.29 6.48
CA ARG A 213 -1.61 20.69 5.31
C ARG A 213 -0.86 21.01 4.03
N PRO A 214 -0.52 19.99 3.20
CA PRO A 214 0.06 20.22 1.88
C PRO A 214 -0.80 21.14 1.00
N ILE A 215 -0.15 21.98 0.19
CA ILE A 215 -0.84 22.92 -0.70
C ILE A 215 -1.54 22.17 -1.83
N ASN A 216 -0.83 21.25 -2.49
CA ASN A 216 -1.39 20.42 -3.55
C ASN A 216 -2.07 19.21 -2.91
N ARG A 217 -3.38 19.14 -2.99
CA ARG A 217 -4.18 18.08 -2.43
C ARG A 217 -5.35 17.71 -3.31
N ILE A 218 -5.77 16.46 -3.21
CA ILE A 218 -6.90 15.88 -3.94
C ILE A 218 -7.73 15.00 -3.00
N GLN A 219 -8.99 14.84 -3.30
CA GLN A 219 -9.88 13.93 -2.58
C GLN A 219 -10.08 12.60 -3.32
N ASN A 220 -9.78 12.57 -4.62
CA ASN A 220 -9.84 11.36 -5.44
C ASN A 220 -8.80 11.41 -6.56
N LEU A 221 -8.43 10.24 -7.07
CA LEU A 221 -7.37 10.10 -8.07
C LEU A 221 -7.67 10.80 -9.41
N ALA A 222 -8.93 11.02 -9.77
CA ALA A 222 -9.27 11.68 -11.02
C ALA A 222 -8.82 13.17 -11.05
N GLU A 223 -8.67 13.78 -9.88
CA GLU A 223 -8.25 15.17 -9.75
C GLU A 223 -6.76 15.41 -10.08
N ILE A 224 -5.95 14.33 -10.17
CA ILE A 224 -4.53 14.44 -10.57
C ILE A 224 -4.37 15.16 -11.92
N LYS A 225 -5.35 15.04 -12.79
CA LYS A 225 -5.33 15.62 -14.15
C LYS A 225 -5.12 17.12 -14.19
N GLN A 226 -5.50 17.85 -13.15
CA GLN A 226 -5.30 19.29 -13.05
C GLN A 226 -3.83 19.72 -12.85
N PHE A 227 -2.95 18.74 -12.55
CA PHE A 227 -1.52 18.96 -12.31
C PHE A 227 -0.62 18.43 -13.46
N LEU A 228 -1.19 17.95 -14.57
CA LEU A 228 -0.49 17.28 -15.67
C LEU A 228 -0.33 18.14 -16.93
#